data_cbef9cb05cb29fc344eee40f00079fff
#
_entry.id   cbef9cb05cb29fc344eee40f00079fff
#
_cell.length_a   1.000
_cell.length_b   1.000
_cell.length_c   1.000
_cell.angle_alpha   90.00
_cell.angle_beta   90.00
_cell.angle_gamma   90.00
#
_symmetry.space_group_name_H-M   'P 1'
#
loop_
_entity.id
_entity.type
_entity.pdbx_description
1 polymer ?
#
loop_
_entity_poly.entity_id
_entity_poly.type
_entity_poly.pdbx_seq_one_letter_code
_entity_poly.pdbx_strand_id
1 'polypeptide(L)'
;MNKDDFGSLVPGFLTSWLGHRLIFLIAYAVFAVAILAYSSLFDIQRNVVFYALTLLTICWILALLWDFVRELSRFGNIWRGQKVATGTASERLLQEKVERLKVQNKLLIEKQHQEQTELDDYYTLWAHQMKTPIAASQLLVKEVESRSVRHQLETELFKIEQYTGLVLNYLRLQSFHDDLVIESVNLEELVRSLVKKYSLFFIQANTSLDLGQLDRTVKTDKRWLGLLIEQILSNALKYCQEGTISIVLDGDELVIRDTGIGIAESDLERVFERGFSGFNGRRTQQSSGLGLYLSRKIAGELGYSLKLKSKVGQGTEVRIGIKEVELIFD
;
A
#
# COMPACT_ATOMS: atom_id res chain seq x y z
N MET A 1 -11.54 14.58 6.12
CA MET A 1 -11.16 15.15 7.43
C MET A 1 -12.38 15.04 8.32
N ASN A 2 -12.27 14.23 9.40
CA ASN A 2 -13.42 13.72 10.16
C ASN A 2 -13.99 14.77 11.12
N LYS A 3 -15.30 14.71 11.43
CA LYS A 3 -15.98 15.62 12.40
C LYS A 3 -15.35 15.54 13.81
N ASP A 4 -14.72 14.43 14.13
CA ASP A 4 -14.08 14.18 15.43
C ASP A 4 -12.80 15.02 15.64
N ASP A 5 -12.11 15.43 14.56
CA ASP A 5 -10.92 16.29 14.64
C ASP A 5 -11.23 17.72 15.06
N PHE A 6 -12.43 18.23 14.76
CA PHE A 6 -12.83 19.59 15.15
C PHE A 6 -12.99 19.71 16.67
N GLY A 7 -13.59 18.71 17.30
CA GLY A 7 -13.79 18.70 18.75
C GLY A 7 -12.49 18.74 19.55
N SER A 8 -11.44 18.12 19.04
CA SER A 8 -10.12 18.07 19.71
C SER A 8 -9.36 19.40 19.66
N LEU A 9 -9.68 20.29 18.71
CA LEU A 9 -9.02 21.58 18.51
C LEU A 9 -9.70 22.71 19.31
N VAL A 10 -10.96 22.55 19.71
CA VAL A 10 -11.73 23.57 20.45
C VAL A 10 -11.08 23.96 21.78
N PRO A 11 -10.57 23.04 22.62
CA PRO A 11 -9.91 23.42 23.86
C PRO A 11 -8.66 24.30 23.63
N GLY A 12 -7.86 23.98 22.61
CA GLY A 12 -6.69 24.77 22.23
C GLY A 12 -7.05 26.18 21.74
N PHE A 13 -8.15 26.31 20.99
CA PHE A 13 -8.69 27.61 20.58
C PHE A 13 -9.12 28.45 21.79
N LEU A 14 -9.88 27.85 22.73
CA LEU A 14 -10.37 28.56 23.92
C LEU A 14 -9.22 29.04 24.82
N THR A 15 -8.22 28.19 25.06
CA THR A 15 -7.06 28.59 25.87
C THR A 15 -6.24 29.71 25.21
N SER A 16 -6.06 29.64 23.89
CA SER A 16 -5.37 30.69 23.14
C SER A 16 -6.13 32.00 23.14
N TRP A 17 -7.45 31.96 22.86
CA TRP A 17 -8.30 33.16 22.89
C TRP A 17 -8.29 33.84 24.25
N LEU A 18 -8.48 33.06 25.33
CA LEU A 18 -8.48 33.55 26.71
C LEU A 18 -7.14 34.15 27.10
N GLY A 19 -6.04 33.48 26.73
CA GLY A 19 -4.68 33.95 27.04
C GLY A 19 -4.38 35.33 26.46
N HIS A 20 -4.79 35.60 25.20
CA HIS A 20 -4.62 36.90 24.56
C HIS A 20 -5.49 38.01 25.18
N ARG A 21 -6.60 37.67 25.84
CA ARG A 21 -7.51 38.65 26.46
C ARG A 21 -7.29 38.83 27.97
N LEU A 22 -6.50 37.97 28.59
CA LEU A 22 -6.22 38.01 30.03
C LEU A 22 -5.71 39.39 30.49
N ILE A 23 -4.81 40.01 29.73
CA ILE A 23 -4.26 41.36 30.03
C ILE A 23 -5.37 42.40 30.06
N PHE A 24 -6.29 42.36 29.10
CA PHE A 24 -7.41 43.32 29.03
C PHE A 24 -8.42 43.10 30.15
N LEU A 25 -8.63 41.84 30.57
CA LEU A 25 -9.50 41.47 31.71
C LEU A 25 -8.90 42.04 33.00
N ILE A 26 -7.61 41.85 33.25
CA ILE A 26 -6.89 42.37 34.41
C ILE A 26 -6.90 43.90 34.40
N ALA A 27 -6.62 44.52 33.26
CA ALA A 27 -6.62 45.98 33.14
C ALA A 27 -7.98 46.59 33.45
N TYR A 28 -9.08 45.95 32.98
CA TYR A 28 -10.44 46.37 33.29
C TYR A 28 -10.76 46.21 34.79
N ALA A 29 -10.37 45.11 35.42
CA ALA A 29 -10.59 44.89 36.85
C ALA A 29 -9.86 45.94 37.71
N VAL A 30 -8.61 46.23 37.39
CA VAL A 30 -7.81 47.28 38.06
C VAL A 30 -8.47 48.63 37.90
N PHE A 31 -8.93 49.01 36.70
CA PHE A 31 -9.62 50.27 36.42
C PHE A 31 -10.92 50.38 37.20
N ALA A 32 -11.72 49.34 37.25
CA ALA A 32 -12.99 49.31 38.03
C ALA A 32 -12.74 49.49 39.54
N VAL A 33 -11.71 48.82 40.08
CA VAL A 33 -11.29 48.95 41.47
C VAL A 33 -10.79 50.40 41.78
N ALA A 34 -10.03 50.99 40.87
CA ALA A 34 -9.51 52.34 41.00
C ALA A 34 -10.68 53.37 41.03
N ILE A 35 -11.69 53.23 40.17
CA ILE A 35 -12.84 54.10 40.16
C ILE A 35 -13.66 53.99 41.46
N LEU A 36 -13.86 52.79 41.98
CA LEU A 36 -14.56 52.54 43.23
C LEU A 36 -13.81 53.16 44.42
N ALA A 37 -12.49 53.02 44.47
CA ALA A 37 -11.65 53.61 45.48
C ALA A 37 -11.70 55.15 45.44
N TYR A 38 -11.60 55.72 44.23
CA TYR A 38 -11.69 57.17 44.02
C TYR A 38 -13.08 57.72 44.46
N SER A 39 -14.16 57.05 44.10
CA SER A 39 -15.50 57.40 44.51
C SER A 39 -15.69 57.37 46.04
N SER A 40 -15.04 56.49 46.74
CA SER A 40 -15.07 56.38 48.20
C SER A 40 -14.26 57.50 48.89
N LEU A 41 -13.18 58.00 48.28
CA LEU A 41 -12.34 59.06 48.82
C LEU A 41 -12.94 60.47 48.67
N PHE A 42 -13.70 60.70 47.62
CA PHE A 42 -14.21 62.04 47.27
C PHE A 42 -15.72 62.21 47.47
N ASP A 43 -16.36 61.28 48.20
CA ASP A 43 -17.78 61.33 48.58
C ASP A 43 -18.76 61.56 47.41
N ILE A 44 -18.39 61.06 46.23
CA ILE A 44 -19.19 61.10 45.00
C ILE A 44 -20.43 60.18 45.20
N GLN A 45 -21.60 60.63 44.72
CA GLN A 45 -22.82 59.84 44.77
C GLN A 45 -22.61 58.41 44.30
N ARG A 46 -22.52 57.48 45.23
CA ARG A 46 -22.21 56.03 44.99
C ARG A 46 -23.10 55.40 43.93
N ASN A 47 -24.35 55.78 43.88
CA ASN A 47 -25.34 55.23 42.94
C ASN A 47 -24.98 55.57 41.48
N VAL A 48 -24.53 56.80 41.21
CA VAL A 48 -24.16 57.26 39.85
C VAL A 48 -22.94 56.49 39.36
N VAL A 49 -21.92 56.32 40.20
CA VAL A 49 -20.69 55.58 39.85
C VAL A 49 -21.02 54.11 39.63
N PHE A 50 -21.90 53.52 40.44
CA PHE A 50 -22.32 52.14 40.28
C PHE A 50 -23.06 51.92 38.96
N TYR A 51 -24.03 52.80 38.60
CA TYR A 51 -24.71 52.71 37.31
C TYR A 51 -23.78 52.89 36.12
N ALA A 52 -22.82 53.82 36.20
CA ALA A 52 -21.82 54.02 35.14
C ALA A 52 -20.95 52.80 34.97
N LEU A 53 -20.44 52.19 36.06
CA LEU A 53 -19.66 50.93 36.00
C LEU A 53 -20.46 49.74 35.45
N THR A 54 -21.76 49.60 35.88
CA THR A 54 -22.57 48.52 35.32
C THR A 54 -22.82 48.67 33.84
N LEU A 55 -23.04 49.89 33.35
CA LEU A 55 -23.20 50.14 31.90
C LEU A 55 -21.91 49.84 31.13
N LEU A 56 -20.76 50.27 31.68
CA LEU A 56 -19.43 49.95 31.09
C LEU A 56 -19.16 48.45 31.06
N THR A 57 -19.48 47.72 32.14
CA THR A 57 -19.32 46.27 32.17
C THR A 57 -20.19 45.56 31.12
N ILE A 58 -21.42 46.00 30.94
CA ILE A 58 -22.31 45.46 29.91
C ILE A 58 -21.74 45.71 28.52
N CYS A 59 -21.36 46.93 28.22
CA CYS A 59 -20.71 47.25 26.92
C CYS A 59 -19.44 46.43 26.67
N TRP A 60 -18.65 46.22 27.71
CA TRP A 60 -17.41 45.45 27.61
C TRP A 60 -17.64 43.95 27.38
N ILE A 61 -18.65 43.37 28.09
CA ILE A 61 -19.09 41.97 27.87
C ILE A 61 -19.61 41.84 26.44
N LEU A 62 -20.40 42.73 25.92
CA LEU A 62 -20.91 42.69 24.54
C LEU A 62 -19.74 42.78 23.52
N ALA A 63 -18.74 43.60 23.77
CA ALA A 63 -17.54 43.68 22.91
C ALA A 63 -16.73 42.38 22.92
N LEU A 64 -16.55 41.73 24.08
CA LEU A 64 -15.91 40.42 24.20
C LEU A 64 -16.68 39.33 23.48
N LEU A 65 -18.04 39.31 23.63
CA LEU A 65 -18.89 38.36 22.96
C LEU A 65 -18.79 38.51 21.42
N TRP A 66 -18.84 39.76 20.95
CA TRP A 66 -18.63 40.05 19.52
C TRP A 66 -17.28 39.56 18.99
N ASP A 67 -16.19 39.86 19.73
CA ASP A 67 -14.86 39.38 19.38
C ASP A 67 -14.75 37.85 19.37
N PHE A 68 -15.36 37.20 20.37
CA PHE A 68 -15.42 35.74 20.44
C PHE A 68 -16.14 35.11 19.23
N VAL A 69 -17.33 35.60 18.90
CA VAL A 69 -18.12 35.11 17.75
C VAL A 69 -17.37 35.34 16.43
N ARG A 70 -16.72 36.51 16.30
CA ARG A 70 -15.91 36.82 15.12
C ARG A 70 -14.74 35.85 14.99
N GLU A 71 -14.02 35.58 16.06
CA GLU A 71 -12.85 34.68 16.07
C GLU A 71 -13.24 33.22 15.86
N LEU A 72 -14.36 32.79 16.46
CA LEU A 72 -14.94 31.46 16.25
C LEU A 72 -15.35 31.25 14.79
N SER A 73 -15.94 32.26 14.16
CA SER A 73 -16.30 32.23 12.73
C SER A 73 -15.06 32.13 11.84
N ARG A 74 -13.98 32.86 12.18
CA ARG A 74 -12.69 32.79 11.49
C ARG A 74 -12.08 31.38 11.62
N PHE A 75 -12.06 30.84 12.84
CA PHE A 75 -11.56 29.49 13.10
C PHE A 75 -12.33 28.45 12.28
N GLY A 76 -13.66 28.52 12.24
CA GLY A 76 -14.51 27.63 11.45
C GLY A 76 -14.26 27.73 9.93
N ASN A 77 -13.99 28.94 9.42
CA ASN A 77 -13.68 29.15 8.01
C ASN A 77 -12.28 28.59 7.63
N ILE A 78 -11.28 28.80 8.50
CA ILE A 78 -9.93 28.20 8.33
C ILE A 78 -10.03 26.67 8.32
N TRP A 79 -10.80 26.11 9.25
CA TRP A 79 -11.00 24.66 9.31
C TRP A 79 -11.66 24.08 8.04
N ARG A 80 -12.59 24.84 7.43
CA ARG A 80 -13.25 24.47 6.16
C ARG A 80 -12.35 24.70 4.93
N GLY A 81 -11.11 25.19 5.10
CA GLY A 81 -10.21 25.48 3.99
C GLY A 81 -10.58 26.75 3.20
N GLN A 82 -11.47 27.58 3.71
CA GLN A 82 -11.87 28.81 3.07
C GLN A 82 -10.82 29.90 3.31
N LYS A 83 -10.56 30.74 2.27
CA LYS A 83 -9.66 31.91 2.41
C LYS A 83 -10.28 32.90 3.39
N VAL A 84 -9.68 33.07 4.54
CA VAL A 84 -10.09 34.07 5.52
C VAL A 84 -9.33 35.37 5.22
N ALA A 85 -10.03 36.49 5.25
CA ALA A 85 -9.38 37.80 5.16
C ALA A 85 -8.43 37.97 6.36
N THR A 86 -7.14 38.00 6.09
CA THR A 86 -6.09 38.07 7.10
C THR A 86 -6.03 39.49 7.66
N GLY A 87 -6.14 39.60 9.00
CA GLY A 87 -6.14 40.88 9.69
C GLY A 87 -4.72 41.42 9.94
N THR A 88 -3.71 40.56 10.07
CA THR A 88 -2.35 40.90 10.43
C THR A 88 -1.34 40.57 9.33
N ALA A 89 -0.22 41.30 9.29
CA ALA A 89 0.87 41.04 8.33
C ALA A 89 1.48 39.64 8.53
N SER A 90 1.57 39.17 9.77
CA SER A 90 2.07 37.84 10.12
C SER A 90 1.17 36.73 9.61
N GLU A 91 -0.15 36.87 9.70
CA GLU A 91 -1.11 35.89 9.14
C GLU A 91 -1.01 35.78 7.62
N ARG A 92 -0.83 36.92 6.93
CA ARG A 92 -0.61 36.94 5.46
C ARG A 92 0.64 36.16 5.06
N LEU A 93 1.76 36.41 5.75
CA LEU A 93 3.03 35.73 5.52
C LEU A 93 2.91 34.24 5.79
N LEU A 94 2.16 33.82 6.82
CA LEU A 94 1.93 32.42 7.16
C LEU A 94 1.10 31.72 6.08
N GLN A 95 0.03 32.35 5.62
CA GLN A 95 -0.80 31.82 4.53
C GLN A 95 -0.02 31.70 3.23
N GLU A 96 0.78 32.71 2.88
CA GLU A 96 1.63 32.64 1.69
C GLU A 96 2.65 31.50 1.78
N LYS A 97 3.25 31.30 2.95
CA LYS A 97 4.20 30.21 3.19
C LYS A 97 3.52 28.83 3.11
N VAL A 98 2.31 28.70 3.65
CA VAL A 98 1.52 27.47 3.55
C VAL A 98 1.14 27.16 2.10
N GLU A 99 0.71 28.16 1.33
CA GLU A 99 0.39 27.95 -0.10
C GLU A 99 1.64 27.59 -0.92
N ARG A 100 2.77 28.25 -0.67
CA ARG A 100 4.05 27.86 -1.30
C ARG A 100 4.45 26.42 -0.98
N LEU A 101 4.31 26.01 0.28
CA LEU A 101 4.61 24.61 0.69
C LEU A 101 3.67 23.60 0.05
N LYS A 102 2.38 23.92 -0.08
CA LYS A 102 1.41 23.06 -0.79
C LYS A 102 1.78 22.88 -2.26
N VAL A 103 2.12 23.99 -2.94
CA VAL A 103 2.55 23.94 -4.34
C VAL A 103 3.84 23.14 -4.50
N GLN A 104 4.83 23.37 -3.63
CA GLN A 104 6.08 22.61 -3.64
C GLN A 104 5.85 21.12 -3.39
N ASN A 105 5.00 20.78 -2.42
CA ASN A 105 4.67 19.37 -2.11
C ASN A 105 3.95 18.69 -3.29
N LYS A 106 3.01 19.42 -3.94
CA LYS A 106 2.35 18.91 -5.14
C LYS A 106 3.35 18.65 -6.27
N LEU A 107 4.26 19.57 -6.55
CA LEU A 107 5.30 19.42 -7.57
C LEU A 107 6.25 18.25 -7.25
N LEU A 108 6.61 18.06 -5.98
CA LEU A 108 7.44 16.93 -5.57
C LEU A 108 6.73 15.58 -5.77
N ILE A 109 5.44 15.50 -5.45
CA ILE A 109 4.63 14.30 -5.67
C ILE A 109 4.51 14.00 -7.16
N GLU A 110 4.22 15.03 -7.99
CA GLU A 110 4.12 14.89 -9.45
C GLU A 110 5.46 14.43 -10.05
N LYS A 111 6.58 15.02 -9.61
CA LYS A 111 7.92 14.62 -10.04
C LYS A 111 8.24 13.18 -9.64
N GLN A 112 7.95 12.80 -8.40
CA GLN A 112 8.17 11.43 -7.92
C GLN A 112 7.34 10.41 -8.72
N HIS A 113 6.11 10.76 -9.05
CA HIS A 113 5.23 9.91 -9.87
C HIS A 113 5.77 9.78 -11.30
N GLN A 114 6.26 10.88 -11.89
CA GLN A 114 6.87 10.87 -13.22
C GLN A 114 8.15 10.01 -13.26
N GLU A 115 9.07 10.18 -12.29
CA GLU A 115 10.28 9.37 -12.18
C GLU A 115 9.96 7.87 -12.03
N GLN A 116 8.90 7.55 -11.28
CA GLN A 116 8.44 6.17 -11.13
C GLN A 116 7.92 5.61 -12.47
N THR A 117 7.11 6.38 -13.20
CA THR A 117 6.57 5.97 -14.51
C THR A 117 7.71 5.78 -15.54
N GLU A 118 8.68 6.69 -15.59
CA GLU A 118 9.84 6.57 -16.47
C GLU A 118 10.68 5.32 -16.18
N LEU A 119 10.85 4.97 -14.90
CA LEU A 119 11.54 3.73 -14.51
C LEU A 119 10.77 2.49 -14.95
N ASP A 120 9.45 2.48 -14.81
CA ASP A 120 8.60 1.36 -15.19
C ASP A 120 8.60 1.16 -16.72
N ASP A 121 8.53 2.24 -17.48
CA ASP A 121 8.67 2.22 -18.95
C ASP A 121 10.05 1.71 -19.39
N TYR A 122 11.10 2.19 -18.75
CA TYR A 122 12.47 1.74 -19.03
C TYR A 122 12.64 0.23 -18.79
N TYR A 123 12.19 -0.27 -17.66
CA TYR A 123 12.29 -1.70 -17.35
C TYR A 123 11.41 -2.54 -18.28
N THR A 124 10.23 -2.04 -18.66
CA THR A 124 9.35 -2.71 -19.62
C THR A 124 10.04 -2.85 -20.97
N LEU A 125 10.64 -1.77 -21.47
CA LEU A 125 11.41 -1.79 -22.71
C LEU A 125 12.61 -2.73 -22.62
N TRP A 126 13.38 -2.65 -21.51
CA TRP A 126 14.53 -3.51 -21.27
C TRP A 126 14.15 -4.99 -21.30
N ALA A 127 13.08 -5.36 -20.64
CA ALA A 127 12.66 -6.75 -20.60
C ALA A 127 12.13 -7.26 -21.96
N HIS A 128 11.49 -6.38 -22.75
CA HIS A 128 11.16 -6.71 -24.14
C HIS A 128 12.43 -6.93 -25.01
N GLN A 129 13.45 -6.09 -24.81
CA GLN A 129 14.74 -6.25 -25.51
C GLN A 129 15.50 -7.52 -25.08
N MET A 130 15.31 -8.00 -23.83
CA MET A 130 15.92 -9.26 -23.37
C MET A 130 15.24 -10.50 -23.97
N LYS A 131 13.96 -10.47 -24.28
CA LYS A 131 13.25 -11.59 -24.91
C LYS A 131 13.82 -11.97 -26.28
N THR A 132 14.25 -11.00 -27.07
CA THR A 132 14.79 -11.22 -28.42
C THR A 132 16.09 -12.04 -28.40
N PRO A 133 17.15 -11.66 -27.65
CA PRO A 133 18.37 -12.47 -27.59
C PRO A 133 18.16 -13.83 -26.92
N ILE A 134 17.23 -13.93 -25.96
CA ILE A 134 16.85 -15.22 -25.36
C ILE A 134 16.26 -16.14 -26.42
N ALA A 135 15.29 -15.66 -27.21
CA ALA A 135 14.66 -16.44 -28.27
C ALA A 135 15.69 -16.85 -29.35
N ALA A 136 16.59 -15.93 -29.73
CA ALA A 136 17.69 -16.25 -30.65
C ALA A 136 18.61 -17.34 -30.09
N SER A 137 19.00 -17.25 -28.81
CA SER A 137 19.81 -18.25 -28.14
C SER A 137 19.13 -19.61 -28.07
N GLN A 138 17.80 -19.64 -27.81
CA GLN A 138 17.01 -20.89 -27.83
C GLN A 138 17.03 -21.58 -29.21
N LEU A 139 17.07 -20.80 -30.31
CA LEU A 139 17.20 -21.35 -31.66
C LEU A 139 18.60 -21.92 -31.88
N LEU A 140 19.66 -21.19 -31.50
CA LEU A 140 21.04 -21.66 -31.64
C LEU A 140 21.34 -22.92 -30.83
N VAL A 141 20.74 -23.05 -29.67
CA VAL A 141 20.91 -24.24 -28.80
C VAL A 141 20.39 -25.51 -29.47
N LYS A 142 19.39 -25.40 -30.37
CA LYS A 142 18.89 -26.59 -31.10
C LYS A 142 19.92 -27.18 -32.03
N GLU A 143 20.91 -26.40 -32.51
CA GLU A 143 22.02 -26.83 -33.38
C GLU A 143 23.17 -27.48 -32.60
N VAL A 144 23.10 -27.49 -31.25
CA VAL A 144 24.12 -28.14 -30.43
C VAL A 144 23.99 -29.66 -30.55
N GLU A 145 25.01 -30.33 -31.04
CA GLU A 145 24.98 -31.79 -31.25
C GLU A 145 24.92 -32.59 -29.97
N SER A 146 25.66 -32.16 -28.93
CA SER A 146 25.67 -32.84 -27.65
C SER A 146 24.32 -32.66 -26.91
N ARG A 147 23.58 -33.75 -26.80
CA ARG A 147 22.27 -33.77 -26.12
C ARG A 147 22.33 -33.26 -24.66
N SER A 148 23.42 -33.60 -23.95
CA SER A 148 23.61 -33.18 -22.56
C SER A 148 23.84 -31.68 -22.46
N VAL A 149 24.74 -31.14 -23.32
CA VAL A 149 25.06 -29.69 -23.36
C VAL A 149 23.83 -28.90 -23.79
N ARG A 150 23.13 -29.37 -24.83
CA ARG A 150 21.87 -28.74 -25.29
C ARG A 150 20.87 -28.62 -24.15
N HIS A 151 20.64 -29.70 -23.43
CA HIS A 151 19.66 -29.71 -22.32
C HIS A 151 20.05 -28.78 -21.17
N GLN A 152 21.35 -28.68 -20.85
CA GLN A 152 21.83 -27.71 -19.86
C GLN A 152 21.58 -26.26 -20.31
N LEU A 153 21.90 -25.94 -21.58
CA LEU A 153 21.67 -24.63 -22.13
C LEU A 153 20.20 -24.25 -22.21
N GLU A 154 19.31 -25.16 -22.61
CA GLU A 154 17.85 -24.96 -22.58
C GLU A 154 17.38 -24.61 -21.18
N THR A 155 17.88 -25.31 -20.18
CA THR A 155 17.54 -25.06 -18.77
C THR A 155 17.97 -23.67 -18.32
N GLU A 156 19.21 -23.26 -18.63
CA GLU A 156 19.70 -21.93 -18.23
C GLU A 156 18.95 -20.81 -18.97
N LEU A 157 18.69 -20.97 -20.27
CA LEU A 157 17.89 -20.01 -21.03
C LEU A 157 16.45 -19.87 -20.48
N PHE A 158 15.83 -20.99 -20.10
CA PHE A 158 14.52 -20.94 -19.45
C PHE A 158 14.56 -20.17 -18.13
N LYS A 159 15.60 -20.36 -17.30
CA LYS A 159 15.75 -19.58 -16.05
C LYS A 159 15.87 -18.09 -16.32
N ILE A 160 16.66 -17.70 -17.34
CA ILE A 160 16.80 -16.29 -17.73
C ILE A 160 15.44 -15.72 -18.18
N GLU A 161 14.69 -16.47 -18.97
CA GLU A 161 13.34 -16.10 -19.41
C GLU A 161 12.39 -15.91 -18.22
N GLN A 162 12.42 -16.83 -17.25
CA GLN A 162 11.63 -16.74 -16.02
C GLN A 162 11.99 -15.50 -15.19
N TYR A 163 13.29 -15.21 -15.01
CA TYR A 163 13.71 -14.03 -14.25
C TYR A 163 13.30 -12.73 -14.96
N THR A 164 13.45 -12.66 -16.28
CA THR A 164 13.02 -11.51 -17.07
C THR A 164 11.49 -11.32 -16.99
N GLY A 165 10.73 -12.42 -17.08
CA GLY A 165 9.29 -12.43 -16.93
C GLY A 165 8.83 -11.98 -15.53
N LEU A 166 9.54 -12.41 -14.48
CA LEU A 166 9.25 -12.03 -13.10
C LEU A 166 9.39 -10.52 -12.90
N VAL A 167 10.45 -9.91 -13.42
CA VAL A 167 10.67 -8.45 -13.35
C VAL A 167 9.57 -7.71 -14.09
N LEU A 168 9.24 -8.12 -15.33
CA LEU A 168 8.15 -7.53 -16.11
C LEU A 168 6.80 -7.58 -15.38
N ASN A 169 6.47 -8.74 -14.82
CA ASN A 169 5.20 -8.92 -14.13
C ASN A 169 5.13 -8.11 -12.83
N TYR A 170 6.28 -7.94 -12.16
CA TYR A 170 6.37 -7.04 -11.00
C TYR A 170 6.06 -5.59 -11.38
N LEU A 171 6.57 -5.11 -12.50
CA LEU A 171 6.32 -3.75 -13.00
C LEU A 171 4.85 -3.57 -13.42
N ARG A 172 4.31 -4.50 -14.19
CA ARG A 172 2.91 -4.49 -14.61
C ARG A 172 1.90 -4.55 -13.46
N LEU A 173 2.33 -5.06 -12.31
CA LEU A 173 1.47 -5.09 -11.12
C LEU A 173 1.14 -3.69 -10.61
N GLN A 174 1.92 -2.67 -10.95
CA GLN A 174 1.66 -1.28 -10.57
C GLN A 174 0.48 -0.68 -11.35
N SER A 175 0.25 -1.16 -12.58
CA SER A 175 -0.92 -0.82 -13.42
C SER A 175 -1.92 -1.99 -13.52
N PHE A 176 -2.06 -2.76 -12.45
CA PHE A 176 -2.88 -3.98 -12.43
C PHE A 176 -4.31 -3.75 -12.92
N HIS A 177 -4.95 -2.67 -12.48
CA HIS A 177 -6.35 -2.37 -12.80
C HIS A 177 -6.56 -1.90 -14.24
N ASP A 178 -5.55 -1.29 -14.87
CA ASP A 178 -5.66 -0.74 -16.24
C ASP A 178 -5.69 -1.86 -17.30
N ASP A 179 -5.04 -2.99 -17.00
CA ASP A 179 -4.87 -4.13 -17.92
C ASP A 179 -5.71 -5.37 -17.52
N LEU A 180 -6.64 -5.24 -16.57
CA LEU A 180 -7.41 -6.37 -16.05
C LEU A 180 -8.46 -6.86 -17.06
N VAL A 181 -8.39 -8.12 -17.46
CA VAL A 181 -9.33 -8.78 -18.37
C VAL A 181 -10.00 -9.94 -17.67
N ILE A 182 -11.25 -9.75 -17.24
CA ILE A 182 -12.01 -10.80 -16.57
C ILE A 182 -12.69 -11.71 -17.61
N GLU A 183 -12.35 -12.98 -17.59
CA GLU A 183 -12.90 -14.02 -18.44
C GLU A 183 -13.25 -15.29 -17.64
N SER A 184 -14.00 -16.20 -18.29
CA SER A 184 -14.29 -17.52 -17.70
C SER A 184 -13.11 -18.44 -17.95
N VAL A 185 -12.39 -18.80 -16.89
CA VAL A 185 -11.16 -19.60 -16.93
C VAL A 185 -11.42 -21.00 -16.40
N ASN A 186 -11.18 -22.03 -17.22
CA ASN A 186 -11.17 -23.43 -16.77
C ASN A 186 -9.86 -23.71 -16.04
N LEU A 187 -9.94 -24.08 -14.75
CA LEU A 187 -8.77 -24.32 -13.90
C LEU A 187 -7.95 -25.51 -14.37
N GLU A 188 -8.61 -26.58 -14.82
CA GLU A 188 -7.91 -27.77 -15.30
C GLU A 188 -7.05 -27.47 -16.53
N GLU A 189 -7.62 -26.78 -17.52
CA GLU A 189 -6.88 -26.39 -18.72
C GLU A 189 -5.69 -25.48 -18.38
N LEU A 190 -5.91 -24.50 -17.49
CA LEU A 190 -4.86 -23.57 -17.06
C LEU A 190 -3.72 -24.31 -16.36
N VAL A 191 -4.03 -25.15 -15.36
CA VAL A 191 -3.02 -25.90 -14.60
C VAL A 191 -2.28 -26.88 -15.52
N ARG A 192 -2.98 -27.62 -16.39
CA ARG A 192 -2.34 -28.54 -17.35
C ARG A 192 -1.40 -27.81 -18.30
N SER A 193 -1.75 -26.61 -18.74
CA SER A 193 -0.88 -25.78 -19.61
C SER A 193 0.40 -25.39 -18.89
N LEU A 194 0.31 -25.01 -17.61
CA LEU A 194 1.47 -24.67 -16.78
C LEU A 194 2.35 -25.88 -16.49
N VAL A 195 1.75 -27.01 -16.11
CA VAL A 195 2.47 -28.28 -15.91
C VAL A 195 3.24 -28.69 -17.18
N LYS A 196 2.60 -28.58 -18.35
CA LYS A 196 3.25 -28.86 -19.64
C LYS A 196 4.45 -27.93 -19.88
N LYS A 197 4.33 -26.64 -19.56
CA LYS A 197 5.42 -25.66 -19.66
C LYS A 197 6.63 -26.05 -18.79
N TYR A 198 6.39 -26.62 -17.61
CA TYR A 198 7.41 -27.02 -16.65
C TYR A 198 7.83 -28.51 -16.74
N SER A 199 7.35 -29.26 -17.75
CA SER A 199 7.58 -30.72 -17.87
C SER A 199 9.05 -31.13 -17.80
N LEU A 200 9.95 -30.35 -18.40
CA LEU A 200 11.40 -30.61 -18.34
C LEU A 200 11.94 -30.57 -16.91
N PHE A 201 11.44 -29.64 -16.10
CA PHE A 201 11.88 -29.48 -14.70
C PHE A 201 11.37 -30.62 -13.82
N PHE A 202 10.15 -31.12 -14.06
CA PHE A 202 9.65 -32.33 -13.40
C PHE A 202 10.56 -33.54 -13.67
N ILE A 203 10.99 -33.71 -14.94
CA ILE A 203 11.89 -34.79 -15.33
C ILE A 203 13.27 -34.61 -14.68
N GLN A 204 13.83 -33.39 -14.71
CA GLN A 204 15.16 -33.10 -14.15
C GLN A 204 15.20 -33.26 -12.63
N ALA A 205 14.15 -32.82 -11.93
CA ALA A 205 14.04 -32.94 -10.48
C ALA A 205 13.65 -34.36 -10.04
N ASN A 206 13.39 -35.28 -11.00
CA ASN A 206 12.85 -36.63 -10.73
C ASN A 206 11.61 -36.53 -9.80
N THR A 207 10.75 -35.55 -10.05
CA THR A 207 9.57 -35.23 -9.22
C THR A 207 8.32 -35.75 -9.89
N SER A 208 7.53 -36.52 -9.14
CA SER A 208 6.23 -37.01 -9.58
C SER A 208 5.16 -35.93 -9.48
N LEU A 209 4.20 -35.96 -10.41
CA LEU A 209 3.03 -35.08 -10.38
C LEU A 209 1.78 -35.94 -10.04
N ASP A 210 1.04 -35.49 -9.05
CA ASP A 210 -0.30 -35.98 -8.73
C ASP A 210 -1.33 -34.89 -9.01
N LEU A 211 -2.13 -35.06 -10.06
CA LEU A 211 -3.14 -34.11 -10.50
C LEU A 211 -4.53 -34.66 -10.14
N GLY A 212 -5.13 -34.05 -9.14
CA GLY A 212 -6.49 -34.39 -8.73
C GLY A 212 -7.56 -33.77 -9.64
N GLN A 213 -8.81 -33.84 -9.21
CA GLN A 213 -9.91 -33.19 -9.93
C GLN A 213 -9.80 -31.66 -9.82
N LEU A 214 -9.84 -30.97 -10.96
CA LEU A 214 -9.75 -29.51 -11.10
C LEU A 214 -10.92 -28.95 -11.90
N ASP A 215 -12.02 -29.69 -12.00
CA ASP A 215 -13.18 -29.35 -12.81
C ASP A 215 -13.95 -28.19 -12.19
N ARG A 216 -13.43 -26.99 -12.45
CA ARG A 216 -14.04 -25.74 -12.04
C ARG A 216 -13.71 -24.61 -13.03
N THR A 217 -14.72 -23.82 -13.36
CA THR A 217 -14.58 -22.59 -14.11
C THR A 217 -14.74 -21.41 -13.16
N VAL A 218 -13.81 -20.43 -13.24
CA VAL A 218 -13.80 -19.24 -12.39
C VAL A 218 -13.76 -17.96 -13.24
N LYS A 219 -14.44 -16.91 -12.81
CA LYS A 219 -14.37 -15.59 -13.45
C LYS A 219 -13.17 -14.84 -12.90
N THR A 220 -12.14 -14.64 -13.72
CA THR A 220 -10.88 -14.04 -13.28
C THR A 220 -10.05 -13.62 -14.49
N ASP A 221 -8.95 -12.92 -14.24
CA ASP A 221 -7.93 -12.69 -15.28
C ASP A 221 -7.03 -13.93 -15.39
N LYS A 222 -7.06 -14.59 -16.56
CA LYS A 222 -6.30 -15.81 -16.85
C LYS A 222 -4.79 -15.62 -16.72
N ARG A 223 -4.28 -14.45 -17.14
CA ARG A 223 -2.85 -14.15 -17.11
C ARG A 223 -2.36 -14.03 -15.66
N TRP A 224 -3.08 -13.27 -14.83
CA TRP A 224 -2.70 -13.05 -13.44
C TRP A 224 -2.88 -14.30 -12.57
N LEU A 225 -3.99 -15.03 -12.75
CA LEU A 225 -4.16 -16.31 -12.08
C LEU A 225 -3.11 -17.33 -12.52
N GLY A 226 -2.83 -17.41 -13.82
CA GLY A 226 -1.77 -18.27 -14.36
C GLY A 226 -0.41 -17.95 -13.76
N LEU A 227 -0.05 -16.66 -13.64
CA LEU A 227 1.19 -16.22 -13.02
C LEU A 227 1.26 -16.58 -11.53
N LEU A 228 0.16 -16.41 -10.80
CA LEU A 228 0.07 -16.79 -9.37
C LEU A 228 0.38 -18.29 -9.20
N ILE A 229 -0.30 -19.15 -9.98
CA ILE A 229 -0.10 -20.61 -9.94
C ILE A 229 1.33 -20.96 -10.38
N GLU A 230 1.83 -20.32 -11.44
CA GLU A 230 3.18 -20.53 -11.97
C GLU A 230 4.27 -20.27 -10.92
N GLN A 231 4.16 -19.17 -10.16
CA GLN A 231 5.15 -18.85 -9.11
C GLN A 231 5.16 -19.90 -8.00
N ILE A 232 3.99 -20.40 -7.60
CA ILE A 232 3.88 -21.43 -6.57
C ILE A 232 4.42 -22.76 -7.09
N LEU A 233 4.08 -23.15 -8.33
CA LEU A 233 4.56 -24.36 -8.97
C LEU A 233 6.08 -24.35 -9.16
N SER A 234 6.64 -23.22 -9.62
CA SER A 234 8.07 -23.02 -9.76
C SER A 234 8.83 -23.16 -8.44
N ASN A 235 8.25 -22.63 -7.34
CA ASN A 235 8.82 -22.81 -6.00
C ASN A 235 8.74 -24.29 -5.56
N ALA A 236 7.62 -24.95 -5.76
CA ALA A 236 7.46 -26.38 -5.44
C ALA A 236 8.53 -27.22 -6.16
N LEU A 237 8.70 -27.05 -7.47
CA LEU A 237 9.71 -27.75 -8.27
C LEU A 237 11.13 -27.47 -7.81
N LYS A 238 11.42 -26.23 -7.44
CA LYS A 238 12.75 -25.84 -7.00
C LYS A 238 13.19 -26.49 -5.69
N TYR A 239 12.24 -26.71 -4.77
CA TYR A 239 12.51 -27.17 -3.42
C TYR A 239 12.09 -28.62 -3.17
N CYS A 240 11.44 -29.28 -4.16
CA CYS A 240 11.05 -30.67 -4.13
C CYS A 240 11.86 -31.47 -5.15
N GLN A 241 12.95 -32.10 -4.71
CA GLN A 241 13.73 -33.02 -5.52
C GLN A 241 13.41 -34.45 -5.10
N GLU A 242 13.25 -35.36 -6.08
CA GLU A 242 12.93 -36.76 -5.84
C GLU A 242 11.65 -36.97 -4.99
N GLY A 243 10.67 -36.09 -5.15
CA GLY A 243 9.46 -36.06 -4.35
C GLY A 243 8.18 -36.08 -5.21
N THR A 244 7.10 -35.60 -4.61
CA THR A 244 5.80 -35.50 -5.29
C THR A 244 5.23 -34.10 -5.14
N ILE A 245 4.70 -33.56 -6.23
CA ILE A 245 3.91 -32.33 -6.22
C ILE A 245 2.47 -32.72 -6.52
N SER A 246 1.53 -32.39 -5.63
CA SER A 246 0.11 -32.60 -5.83
C SER A 246 -0.61 -31.28 -6.05
N ILE A 247 -1.54 -31.26 -7.01
CA ILE A 247 -2.39 -30.09 -7.30
C ILE A 247 -3.83 -30.56 -7.31
N VAL A 248 -4.63 -30.07 -6.37
CA VAL A 248 -6.02 -30.49 -6.17
C VAL A 248 -6.92 -29.31 -5.87
N LEU A 249 -8.20 -29.44 -6.14
CA LEU A 249 -9.23 -28.51 -5.68
C LEU A 249 -9.86 -29.07 -4.40
N ASP A 250 -9.82 -28.31 -3.32
CA ASP A 250 -10.41 -28.63 -2.02
C ASP A 250 -11.46 -27.55 -1.69
N GLY A 251 -12.72 -27.83 -2.00
CA GLY A 251 -13.80 -26.84 -1.96
C GLY A 251 -13.50 -25.64 -2.88
N ASP A 252 -13.37 -24.48 -2.30
CA ASP A 252 -13.06 -23.22 -3.01
C ASP A 252 -11.55 -22.90 -3.05
N GLU A 253 -10.71 -23.78 -2.56
CA GLU A 253 -9.27 -23.56 -2.52
C GLU A 253 -8.53 -24.44 -3.54
N LEU A 254 -7.72 -23.84 -4.41
CA LEU A 254 -6.73 -24.57 -5.20
C LEU A 254 -5.51 -24.83 -4.30
N VAL A 255 -5.21 -26.10 -4.09
CA VAL A 255 -4.16 -26.55 -3.18
C VAL A 255 -3.00 -27.11 -3.99
N ILE A 256 -1.81 -26.55 -3.79
CA ILE A 256 -0.55 -27.03 -4.35
C ILE A 256 0.32 -27.47 -3.18
N ARG A 257 0.69 -28.76 -3.15
CA ARG A 257 1.50 -29.34 -2.09
C ARG A 257 2.71 -30.02 -2.69
N ASP A 258 3.86 -29.79 -2.07
CA ASP A 258 5.10 -30.52 -2.36
C ASP A 258 5.57 -31.32 -1.14
N THR A 259 6.36 -32.36 -1.39
CA THR A 259 7.03 -33.17 -0.35
C THR A 259 8.51 -32.79 -0.21
N GLY A 260 8.86 -31.54 -0.52
CA GLY A 260 10.23 -31.04 -0.51
C GLY A 260 10.80 -30.75 0.87
N ILE A 261 11.85 -29.96 0.89
CA ILE A 261 12.60 -29.65 2.13
C ILE A 261 11.81 -28.89 3.19
N GLY A 262 10.71 -28.24 2.82
CA GLY A 262 9.90 -27.40 3.70
C GLY A 262 10.59 -26.09 4.09
N ILE A 263 9.89 -25.33 4.94
CA ILE A 263 10.29 -23.99 5.40
C ILE A 263 10.33 -23.99 6.94
N ALA A 264 11.35 -23.36 7.51
CA ALA A 264 11.46 -23.21 8.94
C ALA A 264 10.34 -22.31 9.49
N GLU A 265 9.84 -22.61 10.69
CA GLU A 265 8.75 -21.84 11.32
C GLU A 265 9.10 -20.36 11.48
N SER A 266 10.35 -20.06 11.81
CA SER A 266 10.87 -18.68 11.89
C SER A 266 10.79 -17.87 10.59
N ASP A 267 10.72 -18.56 9.45
CA ASP A 267 10.72 -17.95 8.13
C ASP A 267 9.32 -17.82 7.52
N LEU A 268 8.31 -18.53 8.07
CA LEU A 268 6.95 -18.61 7.48
C LEU A 268 6.26 -17.25 7.30
N GLU A 269 6.42 -16.35 8.25
CA GLU A 269 5.85 -15.00 8.14
C GLU A 269 6.60 -14.15 7.11
N ARG A 270 7.90 -14.40 6.95
CA ARG A 270 8.81 -13.61 6.14
C ARG A 270 8.92 -14.04 4.69
N VAL A 271 8.48 -15.26 4.34
CA VAL A 271 8.60 -15.77 2.96
C VAL A 271 7.86 -14.92 1.91
N PHE A 272 6.93 -14.07 2.37
CA PHE A 272 6.21 -13.13 1.52
C PHE A 272 6.81 -11.72 1.51
N GLU A 273 7.90 -11.46 2.26
CA GLU A 273 8.61 -10.17 2.23
C GLU A 273 9.41 -10.04 0.92
N ARG A 274 9.50 -8.80 0.41
CA ARG A 274 10.25 -8.50 -0.82
C ARG A 274 11.74 -8.81 -0.63
N GLY A 275 12.30 -9.64 -1.53
CA GLY A 275 13.72 -10.00 -1.51
C GLY A 275 14.10 -10.99 -0.42
N PHE A 276 13.12 -11.52 0.33
CA PHE A 276 13.40 -12.54 1.32
C PHE A 276 13.76 -13.86 0.64
N SER A 277 14.91 -14.37 0.99
CA SER A 277 15.42 -15.66 0.57
C SER A 277 15.84 -16.39 1.83
N GLY A 278 15.05 -17.39 2.25
CA GLY A 278 15.33 -18.19 3.45
C GLY A 278 16.73 -18.82 3.42
N PHE A 279 17.11 -19.49 4.51
CA PHE A 279 18.45 -20.09 4.67
C PHE A 279 18.85 -20.96 3.46
N ASN A 280 17.93 -21.72 2.90
CA ASN A 280 18.17 -22.60 1.74
C ASN A 280 18.34 -21.81 0.43
N GLY A 281 17.61 -20.72 0.23
CA GLY A 281 17.71 -19.89 -0.96
C GLY A 281 19.01 -19.08 -1.03
N ARG A 282 19.54 -18.64 0.12
CA ARG A 282 20.86 -17.99 0.21
C ARG A 282 22.01 -18.93 -0.09
N ARG A 283 21.89 -20.19 0.33
CA ARG A 283 22.92 -21.21 0.12
C ARG A 283 23.04 -21.65 -1.35
N THR A 284 21.94 -21.61 -2.11
CA THR A 284 21.94 -22.02 -3.52
C THR A 284 22.11 -20.86 -4.51
N GLN A 285 22.11 -19.59 -4.04
CA GLN A 285 22.10 -18.37 -4.87
C GLN A 285 21.04 -18.34 -5.99
N GLN A 286 20.01 -19.21 -5.91
CA GLN A 286 19.04 -19.43 -6.98
C GLN A 286 17.69 -18.74 -6.77
N SER A 287 17.53 -17.91 -5.73
CA SER A 287 16.24 -17.26 -5.46
C SER A 287 16.33 -15.75 -5.44
N SER A 288 15.50 -15.10 -6.27
CA SER A 288 15.36 -13.63 -6.29
C SER A 288 14.62 -13.09 -5.05
N GLY A 289 13.93 -13.95 -4.29
CA GLY A 289 13.04 -13.55 -3.19
C GLY A 289 11.81 -12.76 -3.66
N LEU A 290 11.49 -12.75 -4.95
CA LEU A 290 10.37 -12.00 -5.51
C LEU A 290 9.13 -12.87 -5.79
N GLY A 291 9.29 -14.18 -5.97
CA GLY A 291 8.19 -15.05 -6.42
C GLY A 291 7.00 -15.08 -5.45
N LEU A 292 7.20 -15.45 -4.18
CA LEU A 292 6.12 -15.47 -3.20
C LEU A 292 5.59 -14.09 -2.84
N TYR A 293 6.47 -13.07 -2.81
CA TYR A 293 6.05 -11.68 -2.67
C TYR A 293 5.06 -11.28 -3.78
N LEU A 294 5.41 -11.58 -5.04
CA LEU A 294 4.55 -11.33 -6.20
C LEU A 294 3.25 -12.13 -6.11
N SER A 295 3.33 -13.41 -5.71
CA SER A 295 2.14 -14.25 -5.49
C SER A 295 1.15 -13.63 -4.50
N ARG A 296 1.65 -13.12 -3.37
CA ARG A 296 0.80 -12.46 -2.35
C ARG A 296 0.16 -11.19 -2.87
N LYS A 297 0.91 -10.39 -3.64
CA LYS A 297 0.40 -9.16 -4.27
C LYS A 297 -0.69 -9.47 -5.29
N ILE A 298 -0.45 -10.41 -6.23
CA ILE A 298 -1.42 -10.82 -7.24
C ILE A 298 -2.68 -11.38 -6.58
N ALA A 299 -2.54 -12.25 -5.58
CA ALA A 299 -3.69 -12.79 -4.86
C ALA A 299 -4.52 -11.67 -4.22
N GLY A 300 -3.88 -10.68 -3.59
CA GLY A 300 -4.54 -9.51 -3.02
C GLY A 300 -5.32 -8.69 -4.06
N GLU A 301 -4.70 -8.40 -5.21
CA GLU A 301 -5.33 -7.64 -6.29
C GLU A 301 -6.51 -8.40 -6.95
N LEU A 302 -6.43 -9.74 -7.04
CA LEU A 302 -7.53 -10.59 -7.51
C LEU A 302 -8.63 -10.83 -6.45
N GLY A 303 -8.46 -10.32 -5.22
CA GLY A 303 -9.37 -10.59 -4.12
C GLY A 303 -9.29 -12.03 -3.57
N TYR A 304 -8.21 -12.75 -3.84
CA TYR A 304 -7.99 -14.13 -3.43
C TYR A 304 -7.24 -14.22 -2.09
N SER A 305 -7.53 -15.24 -1.32
CA SER A 305 -6.75 -15.55 -0.12
C SER A 305 -5.57 -16.46 -0.48
N LEU A 306 -4.40 -16.18 0.09
CA LEU A 306 -3.21 -17.00 -0.07
C LEU A 306 -2.72 -17.44 1.32
N LYS A 307 -2.74 -18.76 1.56
CA LYS A 307 -2.28 -19.36 2.81
C LYS A 307 -1.15 -20.34 2.52
N LEU A 308 -0.14 -20.36 3.38
CA LEU A 308 1.02 -21.24 3.27
C LEU A 308 1.19 -21.97 4.59
N LYS A 309 1.36 -23.30 4.52
CA LYS A 309 1.73 -24.17 5.62
C LYS A 309 2.95 -24.97 5.22
N SER A 310 3.95 -25.04 6.08
CA SER A 310 5.15 -25.82 5.80
C SER A 310 5.80 -26.32 7.07
N LYS A 311 6.51 -27.42 6.96
CA LYS A 311 7.35 -27.96 8.01
C LYS A 311 8.62 -28.55 7.42
N VAL A 312 9.76 -28.26 8.03
CA VAL A 312 11.05 -28.76 7.58
C VAL A 312 11.02 -30.29 7.45
N GLY A 313 11.43 -30.82 6.28
CA GLY A 313 11.44 -32.24 5.94
C GLY A 313 10.07 -32.84 5.63
N GLN A 314 8.98 -32.07 5.63
CA GLN A 314 7.64 -32.56 5.30
C GLN A 314 7.04 -31.87 4.07
N GLY A 315 7.71 -30.85 3.53
CA GLY A 315 7.28 -30.09 2.36
C GLY A 315 6.45 -28.85 2.69
N THR A 316 5.82 -28.30 1.64
CA THR A 316 5.03 -27.07 1.71
C THR A 316 3.67 -27.27 1.07
N GLU A 317 2.65 -26.70 1.67
CA GLU A 317 1.29 -26.61 1.16
C GLU A 317 0.91 -25.15 0.99
N VAL A 318 0.52 -24.77 -0.22
CA VAL A 318 -0.01 -23.45 -0.54
C VAL A 318 -1.46 -23.59 -0.97
N ARG A 319 -2.34 -22.81 -0.34
CA ARG A 319 -3.77 -22.76 -0.62
C ARG A 319 -4.13 -21.40 -1.20
N ILE A 320 -4.72 -21.40 -2.38
CA ILE A 320 -5.27 -20.23 -3.05
C ILE A 320 -6.79 -20.30 -2.93
N GLY A 321 -7.38 -19.47 -2.09
CA GLY A 321 -8.84 -19.40 -1.97
C GLY A 321 -9.39 -18.52 -3.10
N ILE A 322 -10.03 -19.17 -4.07
CA ILE A 322 -10.59 -18.54 -5.25
C ILE A 322 -12.04 -18.16 -4.94
N LYS A 323 -12.27 -16.91 -4.56
CA LYS A 323 -13.63 -16.36 -4.46
C LYS A 323 -14.06 -15.82 -5.81
N GLU A 324 -15.33 -16.02 -6.17
CA GLU A 324 -15.91 -15.29 -7.29
C GLU A 324 -15.86 -13.80 -6.96
N VAL A 325 -15.20 -13.03 -7.80
CA VAL A 325 -15.12 -11.57 -7.65
C VAL A 325 -16.48 -11.02 -8.07
N GLU A 326 -17.30 -10.59 -7.12
CA GLU A 326 -18.39 -9.66 -7.40
C GLU A 326 -17.73 -8.31 -7.71
N LEU A 327 -17.54 -8.05 -9.00
CA LEU A 327 -17.10 -6.72 -9.44
C LEU A 327 -18.25 -5.74 -9.19
N ILE A 328 -18.15 -4.97 -8.12
CA ILE A 328 -18.96 -3.76 -7.94
C ILE A 328 -18.33 -2.73 -8.87
N PHE A 329 -18.94 -2.54 -10.03
CA PHE A 329 -18.64 -1.40 -10.90
C PHE A 329 -19.31 -0.17 -10.26
N ASP A 330 -18.55 0.72 -9.62
CA ASP A 330 -18.97 2.08 -9.28
C ASP A 330 -18.85 3.00 -10.49
#